data_03de2ab7542ee85ae6b3421c4772222c
#
_entry.id   03de2ab7542ee85ae6b3421c4772222c
#
_cell.length_a   1.000
_cell.length_b   1.000
_cell.length_c   1.000
_cell.angle_alpha   90.00
_cell.angle_beta   90.00
_cell.angle_gamma   90.00
#
_symmetry.space_group_name_H-M   'P 1'
#
loop_
_entity.id
_entity.type
_entity.pdbx_description
1 polymer ?
#
loop_
_entity_poly.entity_id
_entity_poly.type
_entity_poly.pdbx_seq_one_letter_code
_entity_poly.pdbx_strand_id
1 'polypeptide(L)'
;MQRISSIKWTQESIEHISRHSVGPEEVEETCFNEYEKPFIRTGREDVHYVFGQTESGRYLFIVVRFLKRGQVKLITARDMNDWERKYYQKNRR
;
A
#
# COMPACT_ATOMS: atom_id res chain seq x y z
N MET A 1 -12.04 -12.43 0.97
CA MET A 1 -11.25 -11.32 0.43
C MET A 1 -10.93 -10.34 1.55
N GLN A 2 -9.67 -9.97 1.69
CA GLN A 2 -9.29 -9.05 2.74
C GLN A 2 -9.37 -7.60 2.28
N ARG A 3 -9.85 -6.75 3.16
CA ARG A 3 -9.92 -5.31 2.91
C ARG A 3 -9.21 -4.59 4.04
N ILE A 4 -8.53 -3.53 3.67
CA ILE A 4 -7.89 -2.67 4.66
C ILE A 4 -8.92 -1.67 5.14
N SER A 5 -9.19 -1.66 6.45
CA SER A 5 -10.12 -0.70 7.01
C SER A 5 -9.43 0.41 7.78
N SER A 6 -8.22 0.16 8.28
CA SER A 6 -7.44 1.21 8.94
C SER A 6 -5.97 0.84 8.95
N ILE A 7 -5.13 1.84 9.12
CA ILE A 7 -3.67 1.66 9.15
C ILE A 7 -3.17 2.11 10.51
N LYS A 8 -2.43 1.22 11.17
CA LYS A 8 -1.80 1.57 12.42
C LYS A 8 -0.46 2.26 12.13
N TRP A 9 -0.41 3.55 12.43
CA TRP A 9 0.79 4.36 12.22
C TRP A 9 1.64 4.41 13.46
N THR A 10 2.95 4.39 13.28
CA THR A 10 3.92 4.63 14.35
C THR A 10 4.92 5.65 13.85
N GLN A 11 5.62 6.29 14.77
CA GLN A 11 6.68 7.23 14.39
C GLN A 11 7.71 6.52 13.50
N GLU A 12 8.04 5.28 13.87
CA GLU A 12 8.99 4.48 13.09
C GLU A 12 8.55 4.25 11.66
N SER A 13 7.27 3.88 11.46
CA SER A 13 6.80 3.59 10.12
C SER A 13 6.74 4.86 9.27
N ILE A 14 6.37 5.98 9.88
CA ILE A 14 6.34 7.27 9.17
C ILE A 14 7.75 7.66 8.71
N GLU A 15 8.73 7.52 9.61
CA GLU A 15 10.11 7.85 9.28
C GLU A 15 10.68 6.90 8.23
N HIS A 16 10.30 5.63 8.32
CA HIS A 16 10.78 4.64 7.37
C HIS A 16 10.37 4.99 5.94
N ILE A 17 9.07 5.29 5.73
CA ILE A 17 8.60 5.58 4.38
C ILE A 17 9.07 6.94 3.89
N SER A 18 9.39 7.87 4.81
CA SER A 18 9.91 9.16 4.38
C SER A 18 11.24 9.04 3.64
N ARG A 19 11.99 7.98 3.90
CA ARG A 19 13.24 7.70 3.18
C ARG A 19 12.99 7.39 1.72
N HIS A 20 11.78 6.99 1.37
CA HIS A 20 11.37 6.73 0.00
C HIS A 20 10.53 7.89 -0.54
N SER A 21 10.52 9.00 0.16
CA SER A 21 9.76 10.20 -0.21
C SER A 21 8.26 9.94 -0.29
N VAL A 22 7.76 9.11 0.61
CA VAL A 22 6.33 8.78 0.71
C VAL A 22 5.81 9.29 2.04
N GLY A 23 4.68 9.99 2.02
CA GLY A 23 4.02 10.46 3.24
C GLY A 23 2.87 9.56 3.64
N PRO A 24 2.44 9.63 4.92
CA PRO A 24 1.32 8.82 5.39
C PRO A 24 0.04 9.05 4.61
N GLU A 25 -0.24 10.31 4.23
CA GLU A 25 -1.45 10.59 3.47
C GLU A 25 -1.45 9.92 2.12
N GLU A 26 -0.28 9.76 1.51
CA GLU A 26 -0.18 9.09 0.22
C GLU A 26 -0.49 7.61 0.34
N VAL A 27 -0.05 6.98 1.42
CA VAL A 27 -0.37 5.58 1.68
C VAL A 27 -1.86 5.42 1.90
N GLU A 28 -2.47 6.33 2.67
CA GLU A 28 -3.91 6.25 2.93
C GLU A 28 -4.71 6.49 1.66
N GLU A 29 -4.32 7.48 0.85
CA GLU A 29 -4.98 7.70 -0.43
C GLU A 29 -4.95 6.44 -1.29
N THR A 30 -3.80 5.77 -1.32
CA THR A 30 -3.64 4.59 -2.15
C THR A 30 -4.48 3.42 -1.64
N CYS A 31 -4.42 3.15 -0.35
CA CYS A 31 -5.14 2.01 0.22
C CYS A 31 -6.64 2.18 0.18
N PHE A 32 -7.13 3.42 0.24
CA PHE A 32 -8.56 3.71 0.31
C PHE A 32 -9.10 4.36 -0.97
N ASN A 33 -8.32 4.33 -2.05
CA ASN A 33 -8.72 4.92 -3.32
C ASN A 33 -9.94 4.20 -3.87
N GLU A 34 -11.05 4.93 -4.07
CA GLU A 34 -12.29 4.34 -4.56
C GLU A 34 -12.38 4.36 -6.08
N TYR A 35 -11.60 5.20 -6.73
CA TYR A 35 -11.61 5.33 -8.20
C TYR A 35 -10.62 4.35 -8.82
N GLU A 36 -9.39 4.35 -8.31
CA GLU A 36 -8.37 3.41 -8.75
C GLU A 36 -8.11 2.45 -7.60
N LYS A 37 -8.91 1.41 -7.52
CA LYS A 37 -8.87 0.50 -6.38
C LYS A 37 -7.55 -0.24 -6.33
N PRO A 38 -6.97 -0.38 -5.14
CA PRO A 38 -5.71 -1.10 -5.02
C PRO A 38 -5.90 -2.59 -5.26
N PHE A 39 -4.85 -3.21 -5.74
CA PHE A 39 -4.77 -4.66 -5.90
C PHE A 39 -3.91 -5.21 -4.75
N ILE A 40 -4.48 -6.15 -4.00
CA ILE A 40 -3.83 -6.69 -2.80
C ILE A 40 -3.56 -8.17 -3.03
N ARG A 41 -2.35 -8.61 -2.72
CA ARG A 41 -2.01 -10.03 -2.80
C ARG A 41 -1.19 -10.43 -1.58
N THR A 42 -1.25 -11.73 -1.25
CA THR A 42 -0.45 -12.30 -0.18
C THR A 42 1.02 -12.30 -0.57
N GLY A 43 1.86 -11.86 0.34
CA GLY A 43 3.30 -11.88 0.17
C GLY A 43 3.95 -12.93 1.04
N ARG A 44 5.23 -12.73 1.35
CA ARG A 44 5.99 -13.63 2.20
C ARG A 44 5.75 -13.30 3.66
N GLU A 45 5.88 -14.31 4.52
CA GLU A 45 5.96 -14.13 5.97
C GLU A 45 4.77 -13.34 6.53
N ASP A 46 3.59 -13.70 6.06
CA ASP A 46 2.33 -13.12 6.55
C ASP A 46 2.15 -11.65 6.23
N VAL A 47 2.92 -11.11 5.27
CA VAL A 47 2.66 -9.76 4.81
C VAL A 47 1.77 -9.80 3.58
N HIS A 48 1.20 -8.65 3.25
CA HIS A 48 0.45 -8.47 2.02
C HIS A 48 1.03 -7.31 1.25
N TYR A 49 1.01 -7.44 -0.07
CA TYR A 49 1.49 -6.40 -0.97
C TYR A 49 0.29 -5.65 -1.52
N VAL A 50 0.35 -4.33 -1.47
CA VAL A 50 -0.71 -3.47 -1.98
C VAL A 50 -0.12 -2.68 -3.14
N PHE A 51 -0.73 -2.83 -4.31
CA PHE A 51 -0.34 -2.10 -5.52
C PHE A 51 -1.45 -1.11 -5.81
N GLY A 52 -1.13 0.16 -5.90
CA GLY A 52 -2.18 1.13 -6.16
C GLY A 52 -1.64 2.50 -6.51
N GLN A 53 -2.55 3.46 -6.54
CA GLN A 53 -2.19 4.83 -6.91
C GLN A 53 -2.74 5.81 -5.89
N THR A 54 -1.97 6.87 -5.67
CA THR A 54 -2.48 8.02 -4.91
C THR A 54 -3.54 8.74 -5.76
N GLU A 55 -4.20 9.70 -5.15
CA GLU A 55 -5.19 10.50 -5.87
C GLU A 55 -4.57 11.28 -7.03
N SER A 56 -3.32 11.67 -6.89
CA SER A 56 -2.61 12.37 -7.98
C SER A 56 -2.03 11.43 -9.03
N GLY A 57 -2.18 10.12 -8.84
CA GLY A 57 -1.75 9.14 -9.84
C GLY A 57 -0.37 8.55 -9.61
N ARG A 58 0.26 8.83 -8.48
CA ARG A 58 1.56 8.23 -8.16
C ARG A 58 1.40 6.75 -7.87
N TYR A 59 2.18 5.90 -8.53
CA TYR A 59 2.11 4.45 -8.36
C TYR A 59 2.92 4.03 -7.16
N LEU A 60 2.27 3.41 -6.17
CA LEU A 60 2.93 2.98 -4.94
C LEU A 60 2.84 1.48 -4.75
N PHE A 61 3.92 0.91 -4.26
CA PHE A 61 3.99 -0.46 -3.77
C PHE A 61 4.11 -0.39 -2.24
N ILE A 62 3.15 -1.00 -1.56
CA ILE A 62 3.02 -0.90 -0.11
C ILE A 62 3.02 -2.30 0.47
N VAL A 63 3.73 -2.49 1.58
CA VAL A 63 3.75 -3.77 2.28
C VAL A 63 3.13 -3.57 3.64
N VAL A 64 2.13 -4.39 3.96
CA VAL A 64 1.40 -4.30 5.22
C VAL A 64 1.29 -5.67 5.87
N ARG A 65 1.05 -5.67 7.17
CA ARG A 65 0.72 -6.91 7.89
C ARG A 65 -0.64 -6.73 8.53
N PHE A 66 -1.57 -7.65 8.24
CA PHE A 66 -2.90 -7.59 8.85
C PHE A 66 -2.83 -7.94 10.32
N LEU A 67 -3.48 -7.12 11.13
CA LEU A 67 -3.58 -7.34 12.57
C LEU A 67 -4.92 -8.00 12.87
N LYS A 68 -5.97 -7.22 13.03
CA LYS A 68 -7.32 -7.79 13.17
C LYS A 68 -8.34 -6.79 12.67
N ARG A 69 -9.45 -7.35 12.16
CA ARG A 69 -10.59 -6.55 11.69
C ARG A 69 -10.21 -5.56 10.61
N GLY A 70 -9.31 -5.97 9.73
CA GLY A 70 -8.90 -5.12 8.61
C GLY A 70 -7.91 -4.04 8.97
N GLN A 71 -7.49 -3.95 10.23
CA GLN A 71 -6.42 -3.04 10.59
C GLN A 71 -5.09 -3.63 10.14
N VAL A 72 -4.24 -2.80 9.55
CA VAL A 72 -2.93 -3.24 9.11
C VAL A 72 -1.85 -2.40 9.77
N LYS A 73 -0.69 -3.04 9.96
CA LYS A 73 0.53 -2.35 10.34
C LYS A 73 1.30 -2.09 9.06
N LEU A 74 1.75 -0.85 8.87
CA LEU A 74 2.57 -0.53 7.70
C LEU A 74 3.98 -1.03 7.91
N ILE A 75 4.48 -1.79 6.92
CA ILE A 75 5.86 -2.26 6.94
C ILE A 75 6.72 -1.32 6.10
N THR A 76 6.34 -1.05 4.84
CA THR A 76 7.08 -0.13 3.99
C THR A 76 6.19 0.35 2.85
N ALA A 77 6.62 1.42 2.19
CA ALA A 77 5.95 1.95 1.00
C ALA A 77 6.98 2.67 0.15
N ARG A 78 6.91 2.48 -1.16
CA ARG A 78 7.82 3.11 -2.10
C ARG A 78 7.16 3.18 -3.48
N ASP A 79 7.78 3.91 -4.39
CA ASP A 79 7.33 3.91 -5.77
C ASP A 79 7.42 2.52 -6.38
N MET A 80 6.48 2.20 -7.25
CA MET A 80 6.57 0.97 -8.04
C MET A 80 7.72 1.08 -9.04
N ASN A 81 8.38 -0.06 -9.28
CA ASN A 81 9.29 -0.16 -10.43
C ASN A 81 8.47 -0.51 -11.67
N ASP A 82 9.15 -0.59 -12.81
CA ASP A 82 8.47 -0.82 -14.09
C ASP A 82 7.70 -2.14 -14.12
N TRP A 83 8.28 -3.18 -13.56
CA TRP A 83 7.62 -4.49 -13.52
C TRP A 83 6.35 -4.42 -12.68
N GLU A 84 6.43 -3.75 -11.55
CA GLU A 84 5.28 -3.63 -10.63
C GLU A 84 4.16 -2.82 -11.26
N ARG A 85 4.49 -1.77 -11.99
CA ARG A 85 3.48 -0.97 -12.68
C ARG A 85 2.74 -1.80 -13.71
N LYS A 86 3.47 -2.58 -14.50
CA LYS A 86 2.84 -3.44 -15.50
C LYS A 86 1.98 -4.50 -14.84
N TYR A 87 2.47 -5.09 -13.76
CA TYR A 87 1.74 -6.10 -13.01
C TYR A 87 0.44 -5.52 -12.45
N TYR A 88 0.50 -4.34 -11.87
CA TYR A 88 -0.67 -3.66 -11.32
C TYR A 88 -1.70 -3.36 -12.43
N GLN A 89 -1.23 -2.78 -13.53
CA GLN A 89 -2.12 -2.42 -14.62
C GLN A 89 -2.82 -3.63 -15.23
N LYS A 90 -2.15 -4.77 -15.22
CA LYS A 90 -2.72 -6.01 -15.75
C LYS A 90 -3.78 -6.59 -14.81
N ASN A 91 -3.64 -6.39 -13.51
CA ASN A 91 -4.47 -7.04 -12.51
C ASN A 91 -5.54 -6.15 -11.89
N ARG A 92 -5.47 -4.86 -12.09
CA ARG A 92 -6.51 -3.99 -11.53
C ARG A 92 -7.79 -4.07 -12.35
N ARG A 93 -8.90 -3.75 -11.69
CA ARG A 93 -10.21 -3.75 -12.33
C ARG A 93 -10.97 -2.49 -11.97
#